data_e8b2b8da38a5e559e1be0d117d935286
#
_entry.id   e8b2b8da38a5e559e1be0d117d935286
#
_cell.length_a   1.000
_cell.length_b   1.000
_cell.length_c   1.000
_cell.angle_alpha   90.00
_cell.angle_beta   90.00
_cell.angle_gamma   90.00
#
_symmetry.space_group_name_H-M   'P 1'
#
loop_
_entity.id
_entity.type
_entity.pdbx_description
1 polymer ?
#
loop_
_entity_poly.entity_id
_entity_poly.type
_entity_poly.pdbx_seq_one_letter_code
_entity_poly.pdbx_strand_id
1 'polypeptide(L)'
;MLTVTLRNTFTKFDETRIVASLDDAREFVSDKLREMFKATTDEQQREYCQDVIERLHKGVPSYGCGVEESIAYDIVDYMDWKRHQDEQVNGLIKTIQELTHEIEEKRAELEAMKGT
;
A
#
# COMPACT_ATOMS: atom_id res chain seq x y z
N MET A 1 -8.83 16.92 2.14
CA MET A 1 -8.32 15.82 3.00
C MET A 1 -7.31 14.98 2.23
N LEU A 2 -6.31 14.55 2.93
CA LEU A 2 -5.25 13.71 2.37
C LEU A 2 -5.25 12.34 3.04
N THR A 3 -4.84 11.33 2.30
CA THR A 3 -4.57 9.99 2.82
C THR A 3 -3.05 9.79 2.84
N VAL A 4 -2.52 9.45 4.00
CA VAL A 4 -1.10 9.15 4.17
C VAL A 4 -0.94 7.68 4.55
N THR A 5 -0.08 7.00 3.81
CA THR A 5 0.26 5.60 4.07
C THR A 5 1.75 5.51 4.37
N LEU A 6 2.10 4.79 5.42
CA LEU A 6 3.48 4.51 5.79
C LEU A 6 3.65 3.01 6.01
N ARG A 7 4.67 2.44 5.39
CA ARG A 7 4.98 1.02 5.48
C ARG A 7 6.45 0.81 5.83
N ASN A 8 6.69 -0.11 6.76
CA ASN A 8 8.03 -0.58 7.10
C ASN A 8 8.02 -2.11 7.12
N THR A 9 8.65 -2.74 6.14
CA THR A 9 8.67 -4.19 6.00
C THR A 9 9.59 -4.87 7.03
N PHE A 10 10.59 -4.16 7.58
CA PHE A 10 11.45 -4.71 8.64
C PHE A 10 10.66 -5.06 9.90
N THR A 11 9.68 -4.23 10.26
CA THR A 11 8.88 -4.38 11.48
C THR A 11 7.44 -4.83 11.19
N LYS A 12 7.09 -5.05 9.93
CA LYS A 12 5.72 -5.35 9.47
C LYS A 12 4.70 -4.26 9.83
N PHE A 13 5.18 -3.03 9.94
CA PHE A 13 4.33 -1.88 10.18
C PHE A 13 3.68 -1.42 8.87
N ASP A 14 2.37 -1.22 8.90
CA ASP A 14 1.61 -0.69 7.76
C ASP A 14 0.42 0.07 8.33
N GLU A 15 0.41 1.39 8.14
CA GLU A 15 -0.67 2.25 8.62
C GLU A 15 -1.09 3.24 7.55
N THR A 16 -2.40 3.40 7.39
CA THR A 16 -3.02 4.41 6.53
C THR A 16 -3.87 5.32 7.41
N ARG A 17 -3.68 6.63 7.26
CA ARG A 17 -4.40 7.64 8.04
C ARG A 17 -4.96 8.73 7.14
N ILE A 18 -6.13 9.23 7.48
CA ILE A 18 -6.73 10.40 6.82
C ILE A 18 -6.38 11.63 7.66
N VAL A 19 -5.82 12.64 7.01
CA VAL A 19 -5.38 13.88 7.66
C VAL A 19 -5.96 15.10 6.95
N ALA A 20 -6.01 16.23 7.66
CA ALA A 20 -6.62 17.46 7.14
C ALA A 20 -5.70 18.22 6.17
N SER A 21 -4.39 18.15 6.36
CA SER A 21 -3.42 18.94 5.60
C SER A 21 -2.16 18.18 5.27
N LEU A 22 -1.37 18.73 4.33
CA LEU A 22 -0.06 18.21 3.98
C LEU A 22 0.91 18.28 5.17
N ASP A 23 0.83 19.32 5.98
CA ASP A 23 1.67 19.46 7.18
C ASP A 23 1.37 18.34 8.18
N ASP A 24 0.10 18.02 8.40
CA ASP A 24 -0.31 16.91 9.26
C ASP A 24 0.18 15.56 8.73
N ALA A 25 0.14 15.36 7.41
CA ALA A 25 0.65 14.15 6.77
C ALA A 25 2.15 14.01 7.00
N ARG A 26 2.91 15.09 6.78
CA ARG A 26 4.36 15.09 6.98
C ARG A 26 4.74 14.88 8.44
N GLU A 27 4.01 15.49 9.35
CA GLU A 27 4.22 15.31 10.79
C GLU A 27 4.00 13.85 11.20
N PHE A 28 2.94 13.23 10.73
CA PHE A 28 2.66 11.82 11.00
C PHE A 28 3.80 10.92 10.52
N VAL A 29 4.22 11.05 9.26
CA VAL A 29 5.31 10.24 8.68
C VAL A 29 6.62 10.50 9.42
N SER A 30 6.96 11.76 9.67
CA SER A 30 8.18 12.17 10.34
C SER A 30 8.27 11.61 11.77
N ASP A 31 7.18 11.70 12.54
CA ASP A 31 7.13 11.20 13.91
C ASP A 31 7.28 9.68 13.96
N LYS A 32 6.60 8.97 13.08
CA LYS A 32 6.71 7.51 12.99
C LYS A 32 8.11 7.06 12.57
N LEU A 33 8.72 7.74 11.62
CA LEU A 33 10.08 7.44 11.19
C LEU A 33 11.10 7.69 12.29
N ARG A 34 10.93 8.75 13.08
CA ARG A 34 11.78 9.01 14.24
C ARG A 34 11.64 7.94 15.32
N GLU A 35 10.41 7.47 15.57
CA GLU A 35 10.18 6.35 16.50
C GLU A 35 10.88 5.07 15.99
N MET A 36 10.77 4.77 14.71
CA MET A 36 11.42 3.63 14.07
C MET A 36 12.94 3.72 14.18
N PHE A 37 13.49 4.91 13.94
CA PHE A 37 14.93 5.17 14.06
C PHE A 37 15.45 4.91 15.49
N LYS A 38 14.69 5.34 16.49
CA LYS A 38 15.04 5.13 17.91
C LYS A 38 14.87 3.68 18.35
N ALA A 39 13.92 2.96 17.76
CA ALA A 39 13.59 1.60 18.14
C ALA A 39 14.56 0.56 17.61
N THR A 40 15.36 0.87 16.59
CA THR A 40 16.30 -0.06 15.97
C THR A 40 17.74 0.32 16.26
N THR A 41 18.60 -0.70 16.40
CA THR A 41 20.06 -0.56 16.47
C THR A 41 20.73 -0.93 15.14
N ASP A 42 19.96 -1.44 14.17
CA ASP A 42 20.45 -1.81 12.86
C ASP A 42 20.79 -0.57 12.05
N GLU A 43 22.02 -0.46 11.59
CA GLU A 43 22.51 0.70 10.84
C GLU A 43 21.79 0.85 9.48
N GLN A 44 21.49 -0.25 8.84
CA GLN A 44 20.79 -0.23 7.55
C GLN A 44 19.38 0.32 7.68
N GLN A 45 18.64 -0.09 8.71
CA GLN A 45 17.31 0.44 9.00
C GLN A 45 17.36 1.93 9.36
N ARG A 46 18.37 2.35 10.11
CA ARG A 46 18.58 3.76 10.45
C ARG A 46 18.86 4.61 9.22
N GLU A 47 19.69 4.12 8.31
CA GLU A 47 19.97 4.80 7.05
C GLU A 47 18.71 4.96 6.20
N TYR A 48 17.88 3.93 6.09
CA TYR A 48 16.61 4.01 5.38
C TYR A 48 15.65 5.02 6.01
N CYS A 49 15.51 5.01 7.33
CA CYS A 49 14.68 6.00 8.02
C CYS A 49 15.15 7.42 7.76
N GLN A 50 16.45 7.65 7.83
CA GLN A 50 17.05 8.96 7.60
C GLN A 50 16.86 9.45 6.17
N ASP A 51 17.06 8.57 5.20
CA ASP A 51 16.88 8.88 3.78
C ASP A 51 15.41 9.23 3.47
N VAL A 52 14.47 8.47 4.03
CA VAL A 52 13.04 8.74 3.86
C VAL A 52 12.65 10.07 4.50
N ILE A 53 13.16 10.38 5.68
CA ILE A 53 12.93 11.68 6.34
C ILE A 53 13.45 12.84 5.48
N GLU A 54 14.64 12.70 4.90
CA GLU A 54 15.20 13.72 4.01
C GLU A 54 14.34 13.94 2.76
N ARG A 55 13.85 12.86 2.15
CA ARG A 55 12.95 12.92 1.00
C ARG A 55 11.64 13.60 1.35
N LEU A 56 11.10 13.30 2.52
CA LEU A 56 9.89 13.94 3.02
C LEU A 56 10.07 15.47 3.18
N HIS A 57 11.20 15.90 3.74
CA HIS A 57 11.51 17.32 3.92
C HIS A 57 11.73 18.05 2.60
N LYS A 58 12.18 17.37 1.55
CA LYS A 58 12.31 17.92 0.20
C LYS A 58 10.96 18.09 -0.50
N GLY A 59 9.87 17.63 0.11
CA GLY A 59 8.52 17.80 -0.41
C GLY A 59 8.10 16.73 -1.42
N VAL A 60 8.79 15.61 -1.49
CA VAL A 60 8.41 14.49 -2.35
C VAL A 60 7.12 13.86 -1.78
N PRO A 61 6.02 13.76 -2.56
CA PRO A 61 4.73 13.28 -2.04
C PRO A 61 4.68 11.78 -1.79
N SER A 62 5.60 11.02 -2.38
CA SER A 62 5.71 9.58 -2.14
C SER A 62 7.15 9.13 -2.28
N TYR A 63 7.51 8.07 -1.55
CA TYR A 63 8.85 7.49 -1.57
C TYR A 63 8.74 5.97 -1.46
N GLY A 64 9.36 5.28 -2.37
CA GLY A 64 9.35 3.82 -2.39
C GLY A 64 8.03 3.18 -2.81
N CYS A 65 7.00 3.98 -3.13
CA CYS A 65 5.72 3.45 -3.58
C CYS A 65 5.84 2.77 -4.95
N GLY A 66 5.44 1.51 -5.02
CA GLY A 66 5.53 0.70 -6.23
C GLY A 66 6.91 0.13 -6.52
N VAL A 67 7.87 0.34 -5.62
CA VAL A 67 9.22 -0.23 -5.68
C VAL A 67 9.39 -1.15 -4.46
N GLU A 68 10.28 -2.12 -4.54
CA GLU A 68 10.63 -3.03 -3.44
C GLU A 68 11.48 -2.31 -2.38
N GLU A 69 10.96 -1.22 -1.83
CA GLU A 69 11.61 -0.50 -0.76
C GLU A 69 11.13 -1.00 0.61
N SER A 70 12.06 -1.10 1.54
CA SER A 70 11.76 -1.59 2.89
C SER A 70 10.94 -0.61 3.71
N ILE A 71 11.13 0.68 3.49
CA ILE A 71 10.37 1.77 4.11
C ILE A 71 9.84 2.66 3.01
N ALA A 72 8.53 2.85 2.98
CA ALA A 72 7.86 3.62 1.94
C ALA A 72 6.74 4.47 2.52
N TYR A 73 6.50 5.63 1.93
CA TYR A 73 5.32 6.43 2.27
C TYR A 73 4.64 6.96 1.01
N ASP A 74 3.36 7.29 1.13
CA ASP A 74 2.58 7.89 0.08
C ASP A 74 1.59 8.89 0.67
N ILE A 75 1.49 10.08 0.08
CA ILE A 75 0.57 11.13 0.49
C ILE A 75 -0.23 11.53 -0.75
N VAL A 76 -1.51 11.20 -0.76
CA VAL A 76 -2.39 11.45 -1.91
C VAL A 76 -3.69 12.10 -1.46
N ASP A 77 -4.38 12.74 -2.40
CA ASP A 77 -5.72 13.25 -2.15
C ASP A 77 -6.65 12.09 -1.78
N TYR A 78 -7.51 12.33 -0.77
CA TYR A 78 -8.43 11.28 -0.29
C TYR A 78 -9.36 10.77 -1.39
N MET A 79 -9.88 11.65 -2.22
CA MET A 79 -10.81 11.25 -3.29
C MET A 79 -10.10 10.43 -4.37
N ASP A 80 -8.86 10.78 -4.71
CA ASP A 80 -8.05 10.03 -5.66
C ASP A 80 -7.68 8.65 -5.09
N TRP A 81 -7.30 8.61 -3.84
CA TRP A 81 -7.01 7.35 -3.14
C TRP A 81 -8.24 6.44 -3.14
N LYS A 82 -9.40 6.98 -2.77
CA LYS A 82 -10.67 6.23 -2.72
C LYS A 82 -11.05 5.70 -4.09
N ARG A 83 -10.92 6.51 -5.13
CA ARG A 83 -11.21 6.09 -6.51
C ARG A 83 -10.33 4.91 -6.90
N HIS A 84 -9.04 4.98 -6.59
CA HIS A 84 -8.10 3.89 -6.88
C HIS A 84 -8.47 2.61 -6.15
N GLN A 85 -8.86 2.70 -4.87
CA GLN A 85 -9.33 1.54 -4.10
C GLN A 85 -10.60 0.94 -4.71
N ASP A 86 -11.56 1.75 -5.10
CA ASP A 86 -12.79 1.29 -5.73
C ASP A 86 -12.52 0.59 -7.08
N GLU A 87 -11.61 1.11 -7.89
CA GLU A 87 -11.17 0.49 -9.13
C GLU A 87 -10.53 -0.87 -8.91
N GLN A 88 -9.68 -1.00 -7.89
CA GLN A 88 -9.06 -2.27 -7.53
C GLN A 88 -10.10 -3.30 -7.08
N VAL A 89 -11.05 -2.90 -6.23
CA VAL A 89 -12.12 -3.78 -5.77
C VAL A 89 -12.98 -4.24 -6.96
N ASN A 90 -13.36 -3.35 -7.85
CA ASN A 90 -14.15 -3.69 -9.04
C ASN A 90 -13.38 -4.62 -9.97
N GLY A 91 -12.09 -4.43 -10.15
CA GLY A 91 -11.22 -5.32 -10.90
C GLY A 91 -11.17 -6.73 -10.34
N LEU A 92 -11.06 -6.85 -9.01
CA LEU A 92 -11.08 -8.16 -8.32
C LEU A 92 -12.42 -8.87 -8.45
N ILE A 93 -13.54 -8.13 -8.32
CA ILE A 93 -14.89 -8.68 -8.50
C ILE A 93 -15.04 -9.24 -9.91
N LYS A 94 -14.61 -8.50 -10.93
CA LYS A 94 -14.65 -8.95 -12.33
C LYS A 94 -13.83 -10.22 -12.52
N THR A 95 -12.63 -10.28 -11.98
CA THR A 95 -11.77 -11.46 -12.06
C THR A 95 -12.41 -12.69 -11.40
N ILE A 96 -13.04 -12.52 -10.25
CA ILE A 96 -13.75 -13.60 -9.57
C ILE A 96 -14.91 -14.11 -10.40
N GLN A 97 -15.68 -13.22 -11.04
CA GLN A 97 -16.78 -13.59 -11.92
C GLN A 97 -16.31 -14.38 -13.15
N GLU A 98 -15.21 -13.96 -13.77
CA GLU A 98 -14.61 -14.67 -14.91
C GLU A 98 -14.12 -16.07 -14.53
N LEU A 99 -13.42 -16.20 -13.39
CA LEU A 99 -12.95 -17.49 -12.89
C LEU A 99 -14.10 -18.43 -12.52
N THR A 100 -15.16 -17.90 -11.90
CA THR A 100 -16.36 -18.67 -11.57
C THR A 100 -17.02 -19.23 -12.85
N HIS A 101 -17.12 -18.43 -13.88
CA HIS A 101 -17.66 -18.86 -15.17
C HIS A 101 -16.82 -19.98 -15.81
N GLU A 102 -15.50 -19.86 -15.79
CA GLU A 102 -14.59 -20.90 -16.28
C GLU A 102 -14.76 -22.22 -15.52
N ILE A 103 -14.92 -22.15 -14.21
CA ILE A 103 -15.15 -23.33 -13.35
C ILE A 103 -16.47 -24.02 -13.75
N GLU A 104 -17.53 -23.26 -13.96
CA GLU A 104 -18.83 -23.79 -14.39
C GLU A 104 -18.76 -24.46 -15.74
N GLU A 105 -18.07 -23.89 -16.71
CA GLU A 105 -17.82 -24.47 -18.02
C GLU A 105 -17.06 -25.79 -17.91
N LYS A 106 -16.00 -25.83 -17.12
CA LYS A 106 -15.19 -27.04 -16.91
C LYS A 106 -15.97 -28.14 -16.23
N ARG A 107 -16.83 -27.80 -15.29
CA ARG A 107 -17.73 -28.77 -14.63
C ARG A 107 -18.73 -29.35 -15.63
N ALA A 108 -19.29 -28.53 -16.51
CA ALA A 108 -20.20 -29.01 -17.54
C ALA A 108 -19.52 -29.96 -18.51
N GLU A 109 -18.30 -29.66 -18.95
CA GLU A 109 -17.49 -30.56 -19.79
C GLU A 109 -17.23 -31.91 -19.09
N LEU A 110 -16.88 -31.87 -17.82
CA LEU A 110 -16.61 -33.07 -17.03
C LEU A 110 -17.87 -33.93 -16.88
N GLU A 111 -19.01 -33.33 -16.62
CA GLU A 111 -20.31 -34.02 -16.54
C GLU A 111 -20.68 -34.68 -17.87
N ALA A 112 -20.47 -33.98 -18.99
CA ALA A 112 -20.72 -34.54 -20.32
C ALA A 112 -19.81 -35.75 -20.61
N MET A 113 -18.54 -35.71 -20.18
CA MET A 113 -17.60 -36.82 -20.32
C MET A 113 -17.96 -38.02 -19.44
N LYS A 114 -18.50 -37.80 -18.25
CA LYS A 114 -18.93 -38.84 -17.33
C LYS A 114 -20.26 -39.49 -17.78
N GLY A 115 -21.11 -38.76 -18.48
CA GLY A 115 -22.39 -39.20 -18.98
C GLY A 115 -22.30 -40.12 -20.19
N THR A 116 -21.11 -40.29 -20.74
CA THR A 116 -20.85 -41.23 -21.83
C THR A 116 -20.10 -42.44 -21.29
#